data_07a9cf2cc065c375772775fdf62c3b3c
#
_entry.id   07a9cf2cc065c375772775fdf62c3b3c
#
_cell.length_a   1.000
_cell.length_b   1.000
_cell.length_c   1.000
_cell.angle_alpha   90.00
_cell.angle_beta   90.00
_cell.angle_gamma   90.00
#
_symmetry.space_group_name_H-M   'P 1'
#
loop_
_entity.id
_entity.type
_entity.pdbx_description
1 polymer ?
#
loop_
_entity_poly.entity_id
_entity_poly.type
_entity_poly.pdbx_seq_one_letter_code
_entity_poly.pdbx_strand_id
1 'polypeptide(L)'
;MLSIAAGSVFLAPVTIGGQQFSVVIDTGSSDPWLADANFECYDTTTFEPVDEAACYFGPPYDISRSATYTHLPDRSLNLSYASGEVLNGRMGRDTFTMGGITVPQQEFGLVDYAVWNGDGVSSGLVGFAYKTLTSMYAGEDPKNAVAGKAFKYNPLFDNMYRSNITEPVFSMALARDPYGIGKGGVMAIGGIPDIPFGPTWISVPIVPVGINGTSNEIEYQFYTIVTDGFSLSADPSAQFAPIAAAKLNPRKTPLKGPVDRKNPNSTTVNAIVDSGTTLVYVSDSIALQVAQAFDPPGYFNEETGLYEVPCGATPPTFGVSIAGKVFNANPDDLLLQGGPDRCVSGVQGNHNGLWILGDVWMKSVLCVFDVGAGRMGFAGRQYYGFTWDE
;
A
#
# COMPACT_ATOMS: atom_id res chain seq x y z
N MET A 1 9.41 -11.23 5.33
CA MET A 1 8.27 -10.40 5.78
C MET A 1 7.35 -11.23 6.67
N LEU A 2 6.59 -10.57 7.53
CA LEU A 2 5.46 -11.14 8.25
C LEU A 2 4.17 -10.73 7.54
N SER A 3 3.13 -11.55 7.62
CA SER A 3 1.76 -11.17 7.31
C SER A 3 0.92 -11.19 8.58
N ILE A 4 -0.06 -10.31 8.66
CA ILE A 4 -1.02 -10.24 9.77
C ILE A 4 -2.43 -10.27 9.19
N ALA A 5 -3.41 -10.59 10.05
CA ALA A 5 -4.82 -10.63 9.69
C ALA A 5 -5.09 -11.44 8.40
N ALA A 6 -4.53 -12.66 8.35
CA ALA A 6 -4.67 -13.58 7.22
C ALA A 6 -4.18 -13.00 5.86
N GLY A 7 -3.07 -12.24 5.88
CA GLY A 7 -2.47 -11.67 4.67
C GLY A 7 -3.13 -10.36 4.21
N SER A 8 -3.63 -9.57 5.14
CA SER A 8 -4.20 -8.25 4.89
C SER A 8 -3.21 -7.10 5.14
N VAL A 9 -2.14 -7.33 5.92
CA VAL A 9 -1.10 -6.35 6.22
C VAL A 9 0.27 -7.04 6.17
N PHE A 10 1.26 -6.40 5.59
CA PHE A 10 2.61 -6.96 5.41
C PHE A 10 3.66 -6.12 6.13
N LEU A 11 4.40 -6.76 7.03
CA LEU A 11 5.40 -6.13 7.86
C LEU A 11 6.81 -6.60 7.50
N ALA A 12 7.78 -5.72 7.73
CA ALA A 12 9.18 -6.10 7.74
C ALA A 12 9.87 -5.69 9.06
N PRO A 13 10.90 -6.44 9.48
CA PRO A 13 11.71 -6.05 10.62
C PRO A 13 12.62 -4.88 10.24
N VAL A 14 12.72 -3.90 11.14
CA VAL A 14 13.64 -2.77 11.05
C VAL A 14 14.29 -2.53 12.41
N THR A 15 15.56 -2.14 12.40
CA THR A 15 16.25 -1.67 13.60
C THR A 15 16.43 -0.16 13.49
N ILE A 16 15.97 0.60 14.49
CA ILE A 16 16.04 2.06 14.53
C ILE A 16 16.64 2.49 15.86
N GLY A 17 17.75 3.21 15.84
CA GLY A 17 18.45 3.62 17.05
C GLY A 17 18.85 2.45 17.95
N GLY A 18 19.11 1.26 17.40
CA GLY A 18 19.42 0.04 18.14
C GLY A 18 18.19 -0.72 18.68
N GLN A 19 16.97 -0.25 18.46
CA GLN A 19 15.72 -0.89 18.87
C GLN A 19 15.10 -1.63 17.68
N GLN A 20 14.54 -2.81 17.92
CA GLN A 20 13.91 -3.63 16.86
C GLN A 20 12.40 -3.43 16.82
N PHE A 21 11.88 -3.25 15.62
CA PHE A 21 10.46 -3.05 15.34
C PHE A 21 10.00 -3.89 14.17
N SER A 22 8.70 -4.17 14.14
CA SER A 22 7.98 -4.61 12.94
C SER A 22 7.21 -3.41 12.40
N VAL A 23 7.39 -3.08 11.12
CA VAL A 23 6.75 -1.93 10.49
C VAL A 23 6.00 -2.33 9.23
N VAL A 24 4.88 -1.68 8.97
CA VAL A 24 4.15 -1.85 7.71
C VAL A 24 5.04 -1.38 6.55
N ILE A 25 5.08 -2.13 5.46
CA ILE A 25 5.75 -1.73 4.22
C ILE A 25 4.71 -1.21 3.26
N ASP A 26 4.79 0.09 2.99
CA ASP A 26 3.77 0.81 2.25
C ASP A 26 4.36 1.45 0.97
N THR A 27 3.95 0.93 -0.19
CA THR A 27 4.34 1.52 -1.47
C THR A 27 3.40 2.64 -1.94
N GLY A 28 2.35 2.95 -1.16
CA GLY A 28 1.41 4.04 -1.39
C GLY A 28 1.72 5.31 -0.58
N SER A 29 2.68 5.28 0.36
CA SER A 29 3.15 6.46 1.09
C SER A 29 4.68 6.52 1.18
N SER A 30 5.22 7.62 1.72
CA SER A 30 6.67 7.88 1.66
C SER A 30 7.33 8.15 3.01
N ASP A 31 6.55 8.52 4.03
CA ASP A 31 7.11 8.84 5.33
C ASP A 31 7.41 7.56 6.13
N PRO A 32 8.65 7.37 6.64
CA PRO A 32 8.86 6.45 7.75
C PRO A 32 8.40 7.12 9.04
N TRP A 33 7.65 6.39 9.86
CA TRP A 33 7.23 6.87 11.17
C TRP A 33 7.05 5.73 12.18
N LEU A 34 7.16 6.06 13.46
CA LEU A 34 6.93 5.16 14.60
C LEU A 34 6.06 5.85 15.65
N ALA A 35 5.29 5.07 16.40
CA ALA A 35 4.65 5.57 17.61
C ALA A 35 5.70 5.93 18.66
N ASP A 36 5.61 7.11 19.28
CA ASP A 36 6.42 7.52 20.44
C ASP A 36 6.01 6.74 21.68
N ALA A 37 6.94 6.49 22.57
CA ALA A 37 6.64 5.84 23.86
C ALA A 37 5.65 6.61 24.74
N ASN A 38 5.36 7.86 24.42
CA ASN A 38 4.42 8.72 25.15
C ASN A 38 3.35 9.28 24.20
N PHE A 39 2.90 8.49 23.23
CA PHE A 39 1.84 8.91 22.31
C PHE A 39 0.47 8.97 23.01
N GLU A 40 -0.41 9.80 22.50
CA GLU A 40 -1.82 9.85 22.90
C GLU A 40 -2.70 9.21 21.79
N CYS A 41 -3.60 8.32 22.22
CA CYS A 41 -4.55 7.65 21.33
C CYS A 41 -5.89 8.35 21.32
N TYR A 42 -6.50 8.46 20.13
CA TYR A 42 -7.79 9.08 19.91
C TYR A 42 -8.72 8.14 19.13
N ASP A 43 -9.99 8.13 19.49
CA ASP A 43 -11.01 7.34 18.82
C ASP A 43 -11.19 7.77 17.36
N THR A 44 -11.27 6.80 16.46
CA THR A 44 -11.33 7.05 15.00
C THR A 44 -12.66 7.67 14.52
N THR A 45 -13.68 7.71 15.36
CA THR A 45 -15.01 8.24 15.04
C THR A 45 -15.28 9.57 15.73
N THR A 46 -14.98 9.63 17.03
CA THR A 46 -15.29 10.79 17.86
C THR A 46 -14.13 11.78 17.97
N PHE A 47 -12.91 11.35 17.69
CA PHE A 47 -11.67 12.11 17.89
C PHE A 47 -11.43 12.53 19.35
N GLU A 48 -12.02 11.82 20.30
CA GLU A 48 -11.82 12.01 21.73
C GLU A 48 -10.66 11.13 22.22
N PRO A 49 -9.92 11.58 23.27
CA PRO A 49 -8.86 10.77 23.84
C PRO A 49 -9.38 9.43 24.37
N VAL A 50 -8.65 8.36 24.13
CA VAL A 50 -8.95 7.01 24.62
C VAL A 50 -7.68 6.40 25.23
N ASP A 51 -7.82 5.20 25.81
CA ASP A 51 -6.66 4.45 26.31
C ASP A 51 -5.67 4.16 25.18
N GLU A 52 -4.36 4.28 25.45
CA GLU A 52 -3.29 4.02 24.47
C GLU A 52 -3.42 2.65 23.81
N ALA A 53 -3.88 1.65 24.56
CA ALA A 53 -4.10 0.30 24.05
C ALA A 53 -5.17 0.23 22.92
N ALA A 54 -6.05 1.22 22.84
CA ALA A 54 -7.08 1.26 21.77
C ALA A 54 -6.48 1.52 20.38
N CYS A 55 -5.32 2.14 20.29
CA CYS A 55 -4.62 2.30 19.02
C CYS A 55 -3.92 1.04 18.52
N TYR A 56 -3.83 -0.01 19.31
CA TYR A 56 -3.28 -1.32 18.94
C TYR A 56 -1.93 -1.24 18.19
N PHE A 57 -1.01 -0.40 18.67
CA PHE A 57 0.38 -0.42 18.21
C PHE A 57 1.16 -1.58 18.82
N GLY A 58 2.18 -2.05 18.08
CA GLY A 58 3.26 -2.84 18.64
C GLY A 58 4.15 -2.00 19.59
N PRO A 59 5.33 -2.50 19.98
CA PRO A 59 6.23 -1.76 20.89
C PRO A 59 6.55 -0.36 20.34
N PRO A 60 6.31 0.72 21.11
CA PRO A 60 6.61 2.08 20.67
C PRO A 60 8.11 2.38 20.74
N TYR A 61 8.54 3.42 20.01
CA TYR A 61 9.93 3.88 20.01
C TYR A 61 10.24 4.75 21.23
N ASP A 62 11.31 4.42 21.94
CA ASP A 62 11.80 5.16 23.10
C ASP A 62 13.10 5.92 22.75
N ILE A 63 13.01 7.26 22.67
CA ILE A 63 14.14 8.14 22.37
C ILE A 63 15.31 7.92 23.35
N SER A 64 15.01 7.66 24.63
CA SER A 64 16.04 7.52 25.67
C SER A 64 16.96 6.31 25.47
N ARG A 65 16.52 5.35 24.65
CA ARG A 65 17.26 4.12 24.33
C ARG A 65 18.09 4.23 23.05
N SER A 66 18.02 5.36 22.32
CA SER A 66 18.83 5.58 21.12
C SER A 66 20.01 6.51 21.43
N ALA A 67 21.20 6.10 21.04
CA ALA A 67 22.40 6.93 21.08
C ALA A 67 22.60 7.78 19.81
N THR A 68 21.79 7.58 18.78
CA THR A 68 21.93 8.22 17.46
C THR A 68 20.74 9.10 17.06
N TYR A 69 19.69 9.13 17.91
CA TYR A 69 18.55 10.01 17.67
C TYR A 69 18.94 11.48 17.73
N THR A 70 18.43 12.25 16.79
CA THR A 70 18.57 13.71 16.76
C THR A 70 17.23 14.34 16.44
N HIS A 71 16.73 15.17 17.33
CA HIS A 71 15.51 15.95 17.09
C HIS A 71 15.72 16.96 15.94
N LEU A 72 14.72 17.12 15.10
CA LEU A 72 14.68 18.16 14.08
C LEU A 72 13.83 19.34 14.59
N PRO A 73 14.43 20.40 15.14
CA PRO A 73 13.69 21.54 15.62
C PRO A 73 12.97 22.24 14.45
N ASP A 74 11.87 22.90 14.76
CA ASP A 74 11.03 23.61 13.78
C ASP A 74 10.48 22.72 12.66
N ARG A 75 10.29 21.42 12.92
CA ARG A 75 9.69 20.46 11.98
C ARG A 75 8.70 19.54 12.67
N SER A 76 7.56 19.37 12.04
CA SER A 76 6.52 18.44 12.48
C SER A 76 6.09 17.50 11.37
N LEU A 77 5.53 16.37 11.77
CA LEU A 77 4.83 15.42 10.93
C LEU A 77 3.32 15.71 11.00
N ASN A 78 2.64 15.73 9.86
CA ASN A 78 1.18 15.74 9.79
C ASN A 78 0.74 14.85 8.64
N LEU A 79 0.19 13.68 8.99
CA LEU A 79 -0.25 12.66 8.06
C LEU A 79 -1.76 12.46 8.15
N SER A 80 -2.39 12.22 7.01
CA SER A 80 -3.74 11.66 6.93
C SER A 80 -3.79 10.63 5.82
N TYR A 81 -4.36 9.48 6.12
CA TYR A 81 -4.56 8.40 5.17
C TYR A 81 -5.96 8.42 4.57
N ALA A 82 -6.12 7.78 3.41
CA ALA A 82 -7.43 7.69 2.73
C ALA A 82 -8.46 6.90 3.54
N SER A 83 -8.02 6.05 4.45
CA SER A 83 -8.82 5.29 5.42
C SER A 83 -9.44 6.15 6.53
N GLY A 84 -8.99 7.43 6.67
CA GLY A 84 -9.47 8.38 7.67
C GLY A 84 -8.57 8.50 8.90
N GLU A 85 -7.51 7.74 8.99
CA GLU A 85 -6.52 7.82 10.06
C GLU A 85 -5.71 9.11 9.98
N VAL A 86 -5.38 9.67 11.14
CA VAL A 86 -4.61 10.91 11.29
C VAL A 86 -3.49 10.70 12.30
N LEU A 87 -2.28 11.07 11.90
CA LEU A 87 -1.09 10.95 12.72
C LEU A 87 -0.33 12.27 12.72
N ASN A 88 -0.04 12.78 13.91
CA ASN A 88 0.75 13.96 14.11
C ASN A 88 1.93 13.67 15.02
N GLY A 89 2.98 14.48 14.90
CA GLY A 89 4.13 14.32 15.75
C GLY A 89 5.30 15.20 15.36
N ARG A 90 6.42 14.94 15.97
CA ARG A 90 7.68 15.64 15.71
C ARG A 90 8.51 14.90 14.67
N MET A 91 9.41 15.62 14.02
CA MET A 91 10.39 15.02 13.13
C MET A 91 11.72 14.78 13.87
N GLY A 92 12.38 13.68 13.52
CA GLY A 92 13.70 13.34 14.00
C GLY A 92 14.56 12.68 12.95
N ARG A 93 15.79 12.39 13.33
CA ARG A 93 16.73 11.56 12.57
C ARG A 93 17.27 10.46 13.44
N ASP A 94 17.47 9.28 12.87
CA ASP A 94 18.15 8.18 13.52
C ASP A 94 18.82 7.25 12.51
N THR A 95 19.52 6.23 13.00
CA THR A 95 20.12 5.18 12.20
C THR A 95 19.09 4.07 11.97
N PHE A 96 18.75 3.82 10.71
CA PHE A 96 17.85 2.76 10.29
C PHE A 96 18.63 1.59 9.70
N THR A 97 18.27 0.36 10.07
CA THR A 97 18.80 -0.85 9.42
C THR A 97 17.65 -1.75 9.02
N MET A 98 17.52 -2.03 7.72
CA MET A 98 16.51 -2.89 7.13
C MET A 98 17.14 -3.78 6.06
N GLY A 99 16.81 -5.09 6.06
CA GLY A 99 17.37 -6.03 5.08
C GLY A 99 18.90 -6.09 5.07
N GLY A 100 19.57 -5.81 6.21
CA GLY A 100 21.03 -5.75 6.31
C GLY A 100 21.66 -4.43 5.82
N ILE A 101 20.85 -3.48 5.32
CA ILE A 101 21.30 -2.17 4.84
C ILE A 101 21.09 -1.14 5.95
N THR A 102 22.17 -0.41 6.28
CA THR A 102 22.15 0.63 7.32
C THR A 102 22.21 2.02 6.67
N VAL A 103 21.24 2.86 7.03
CA VAL A 103 21.15 4.27 6.62
C VAL A 103 21.29 5.13 7.86
N PRO A 104 22.41 5.86 8.03
CA PRO A 104 22.56 6.80 9.12
C PRO A 104 21.73 8.06 8.87
N GLN A 105 21.29 8.71 9.96
CA GLN A 105 20.59 10.01 9.91
C GLN A 105 19.36 10.02 8.96
N GLN A 106 18.62 8.90 8.91
CA GLN A 106 17.32 8.85 8.22
C GLN A 106 16.32 9.75 8.92
N GLU A 107 15.69 10.64 8.18
CA GLU A 107 14.57 11.47 8.65
C GLU A 107 13.31 10.62 8.82
N PHE A 108 12.61 10.76 9.94
CA PHE A 108 11.38 10.05 10.22
C PHE A 108 10.47 10.83 11.16
N GLY A 109 9.19 10.48 11.13
CA GLY A 109 8.19 10.99 12.07
C GLY A 109 8.13 10.18 13.34
N LEU A 110 8.05 10.86 14.48
CA LEU A 110 7.79 10.28 15.78
C LEU A 110 6.41 10.74 16.23
N VAL A 111 5.43 9.83 16.14
CA VAL A 111 4.01 10.11 16.31
C VAL A 111 3.68 10.18 17.80
N ASP A 112 3.17 11.33 18.23
CA ASP A 112 2.70 11.58 19.61
C ASP A 112 1.18 11.81 19.69
N TYR A 113 0.49 11.99 18.55
CA TYR A 113 -0.96 12.06 18.43
C TYR A 113 -1.43 11.06 17.36
N ALA A 114 -2.25 10.09 17.74
CA ALA A 114 -2.69 9.03 16.87
C ALA A 114 -4.21 8.83 16.88
N VAL A 115 -4.86 9.05 15.75
CA VAL A 115 -6.18 8.51 15.41
C VAL A 115 -5.91 7.30 14.54
N TRP A 116 -5.80 6.12 15.14
CA TRP A 116 -5.25 4.95 14.49
C TRP A 116 -5.98 3.66 14.88
N ASN A 117 -6.16 2.78 13.91
CA ASN A 117 -6.69 1.44 14.13
C ASN A 117 -5.60 0.41 13.77
N GLY A 118 -4.76 0.11 14.74
CA GLY A 118 -3.60 -0.77 14.55
C GLY A 118 -3.92 -2.25 14.58
N ASP A 119 -2.86 -3.05 14.50
CA ASP A 119 -2.90 -4.51 14.37
C ASP A 119 -2.32 -5.27 15.59
N GLY A 120 -1.84 -4.54 16.59
CA GLY A 120 -1.20 -5.07 17.81
C GLY A 120 0.24 -5.55 17.61
N VAL A 121 0.81 -5.42 16.44
CA VAL A 121 2.14 -5.93 16.08
C VAL A 121 3.03 -4.85 15.47
N SER A 122 2.50 -4.04 14.55
CA SER A 122 3.26 -2.97 13.90
C SER A 122 3.49 -1.79 14.84
N SER A 123 4.73 -1.34 14.90
CA SER A 123 5.13 -0.16 15.69
C SER A 123 5.02 1.14 14.90
N GLY A 124 4.72 1.05 13.63
CA GLY A 124 4.67 2.14 12.67
C GLY A 124 4.75 1.65 11.23
N LEU A 125 5.20 2.52 10.35
CA LEU A 125 5.20 2.28 8.91
C LEU A 125 6.47 2.83 8.26
N VAL A 126 6.93 2.18 7.22
CA VAL A 126 7.98 2.70 6.33
C VAL A 126 7.43 2.82 4.92
N GLY A 127 7.28 4.07 4.48
CA GLY A 127 6.85 4.39 3.13
C GLY A 127 7.97 4.17 2.11
N PHE A 128 7.61 3.52 1.00
CA PHE A 128 8.51 3.20 -0.12
C PHE A 128 8.17 3.98 -1.40
N ALA A 129 7.14 4.85 -1.38
CA ALA A 129 6.80 5.72 -2.50
C ALA A 129 7.80 6.89 -2.64
N TYR A 130 7.56 7.76 -3.60
CA TYR A 130 8.47 8.84 -3.96
C TYR A 130 8.43 10.00 -2.97
N LYS A 131 9.55 10.70 -2.80
CA LYS A 131 9.70 11.85 -1.89
C LYS A 131 8.65 12.96 -2.07
N THR A 132 7.98 13.02 -3.20
CA THR A 132 6.90 13.98 -3.47
C THR A 132 5.69 13.82 -2.54
N LEU A 133 5.56 12.66 -1.87
CA LEU A 133 4.49 12.39 -0.91
C LEU A 133 4.88 12.63 0.55
N THR A 134 6.13 12.98 0.86
CA THR A 134 6.55 13.20 2.25
C THR A 134 5.85 14.38 2.90
N SER A 135 5.56 14.26 4.20
CA SER A 135 4.62 15.11 4.96
C SER A 135 5.27 15.80 6.16
N MET A 136 6.50 16.29 5.97
CA MET A 136 7.20 17.13 6.95
C MET A 136 6.82 18.60 6.75
N TYR A 137 6.45 19.30 7.81
CA TYR A 137 6.01 20.69 7.78
C TYR A 137 6.89 21.60 8.65
N ALA A 138 6.77 22.93 8.40
CA ALA A 138 7.45 23.93 9.24
C ALA A 138 6.75 24.09 10.58
N GLY A 139 7.55 24.31 11.63
CA GLY A 139 7.07 24.48 13.01
C GLY A 139 6.98 23.17 13.77
N GLU A 140 7.00 23.26 15.09
CA GLU A 140 6.90 22.11 15.97
C GLU A 140 5.45 21.66 16.21
N ASP A 141 4.48 22.54 16.02
CA ASP A 141 3.06 22.23 16.16
C ASP A 141 2.48 21.77 14.81
N PRO A 142 2.13 20.48 14.66
CA PRO A 142 1.57 19.95 13.44
C PRO A 142 0.22 20.57 13.05
N LYS A 143 -0.50 21.19 13.97
CA LYS A 143 -1.74 21.93 13.69
C LYS A 143 -1.53 23.14 12.80
N ASN A 144 -0.29 23.64 12.71
CA ASN A 144 0.09 24.73 11.83
C ASN A 144 0.53 24.29 10.43
N ALA A 145 0.41 22.99 10.11
CA ALA A 145 0.72 22.45 8.80
C ALA A 145 -0.16 23.09 7.72
N VAL A 146 0.47 23.58 6.67
CA VAL A 146 -0.24 24.20 5.53
C VAL A 146 -0.21 23.24 4.36
N ALA A 147 -1.39 22.84 3.90
CA ALA A 147 -1.52 21.95 2.76
C ALA A 147 -0.72 22.46 1.53
N GLY A 148 0.03 21.58 0.89
CA GLY A 148 0.89 21.90 -0.25
C GLY A 148 2.20 22.62 0.11
N LYS A 149 2.53 22.78 1.40
CA LYS A 149 3.77 23.39 1.91
C LYS A 149 4.69 22.43 2.63
N ALA A 150 4.51 21.10 2.43
CA ALA A 150 5.40 20.11 2.99
C ALA A 150 6.83 20.25 2.43
N PHE A 151 7.81 20.14 3.32
CA PHE A 151 9.21 19.98 2.95
C PHE A 151 9.42 18.55 2.47
N LYS A 152 10.12 18.40 1.35
CA LYS A 152 10.41 17.10 0.79
C LYS A 152 11.75 16.59 1.30
N TYR A 153 11.77 15.36 1.79
CA TYR A 153 12.98 14.66 2.22
C TYR A 153 13.03 13.28 1.55
N ASN A 154 14.16 12.59 1.66
CA ASN A 154 14.31 11.28 1.03
C ASN A 154 13.68 10.19 1.91
N PRO A 155 12.73 9.39 1.40
CA PRO A 155 12.32 8.15 2.03
C PRO A 155 13.50 7.19 2.28
N LEU A 156 13.28 6.16 3.10
CA LEU A 156 14.34 5.23 3.48
C LEU A 156 14.99 4.57 2.26
N PHE A 157 14.19 4.10 1.31
CA PHE A 157 14.72 3.46 0.09
C PHE A 157 15.52 4.43 -0.78
N ASP A 158 15.06 5.70 -0.88
CA ASP A 158 15.80 6.74 -1.61
C ASP A 158 17.22 6.91 -1.03
N ASN A 159 17.35 6.96 0.28
CA ASN A 159 18.66 7.09 0.92
C ASN A 159 19.53 5.83 0.74
N MET A 160 18.94 4.63 0.70
CA MET A 160 19.65 3.39 0.45
C MET A 160 20.37 3.39 -0.91
N TYR A 161 19.67 3.70 -2.01
CA TYR A 161 20.28 3.67 -3.33
C TYR A 161 21.10 4.93 -3.65
N ARG A 162 20.72 6.11 -3.17
CA ARG A 162 21.49 7.35 -3.35
C ARG A 162 22.84 7.33 -2.65
N SER A 163 22.95 6.55 -1.58
CA SER A 163 24.23 6.31 -0.90
C SER A 163 25.08 5.23 -1.58
N ASN A 164 24.66 4.73 -2.75
CA ASN A 164 25.31 3.63 -3.49
C ASN A 164 25.47 2.35 -2.66
N ILE A 165 24.58 2.11 -1.71
CA ILE A 165 24.59 0.88 -0.89
C ILE A 165 23.85 -0.25 -1.63
N THR A 166 22.87 0.10 -2.44
CA THR A 166 22.06 -0.85 -3.22
C THR A 166 21.70 -0.27 -4.59
N GLU A 167 21.26 -1.15 -5.50
CA GLU A 167 20.67 -0.73 -6.76
C GLU A 167 19.31 -0.06 -6.54
N PRO A 168 18.89 0.89 -7.42
CA PRO A 168 17.62 1.61 -7.30
C PRO A 168 16.41 0.75 -7.71
N VAL A 169 16.34 -0.46 -7.20
CA VAL A 169 15.26 -1.43 -7.45
C VAL A 169 14.93 -2.17 -6.18
N PHE A 170 13.66 -2.39 -5.91
CA PHE A 170 13.20 -3.35 -4.92
C PHE A 170 12.05 -4.19 -5.49
N SER A 171 11.77 -5.30 -4.86
CA SER A 171 10.71 -6.19 -5.31
C SER A 171 9.98 -6.85 -4.15
N MET A 172 8.73 -7.17 -4.37
CA MET A 172 7.83 -7.78 -3.39
C MET A 172 7.15 -9.01 -3.98
N ALA A 173 7.14 -10.07 -3.20
CA ALA A 173 6.42 -11.29 -3.46
C ALA A 173 5.66 -11.66 -2.19
N LEU A 174 4.45 -11.14 -2.07
CA LEU A 174 3.60 -11.33 -0.89
C LEU A 174 3.13 -12.78 -0.81
N ALA A 175 3.04 -13.33 0.38
CA ALA A 175 2.54 -14.67 0.63
C ALA A 175 1.28 -14.61 1.48
N ARG A 176 0.38 -15.56 1.28
CA ARG A 176 -0.80 -15.74 2.09
C ARG A 176 -0.47 -16.60 3.29
N ASP A 177 -0.82 -16.14 4.48
CA ASP A 177 -0.90 -16.98 5.67
C ASP A 177 -2.35 -17.00 6.16
N PRO A 178 -3.04 -18.14 6.15
CA PRO A 178 -4.44 -18.22 6.56
C PRO A 178 -4.63 -18.21 8.09
N TYR A 179 -3.55 -18.25 8.88
CA TYR A 179 -3.61 -18.50 10.32
C TYR A 179 -3.38 -17.28 11.21
N GLY A 180 -3.47 -16.08 10.68
CA GLY A 180 -3.36 -14.85 11.47
C GLY A 180 -2.01 -14.18 11.31
N ILE A 181 -1.02 -14.45 12.19
CA ILE A 181 0.34 -13.93 12.08
C ILE A 181 1.25 -15.02 11.53
N GLY A 182 1.90 -14.79 10.41
CA GLY A 182 2.73 -15.80 9.78
C GLY A 182 3.70 -15.29 8.73
N LYS A 183 4.12 -16.15 7.82
CA LYS A 183 5.08 -15.82 6.77
C LYS A 183 4.43 -14.94 5.70
N GLY A 184 4.80 -13.67 5.62
CA GLY A 184 4.27 -12.66 4.70
C GLY A 184 4.93 -12.63 3.32
N GLY A 185 5.83 -13.57 3.01
CA GLY A 185 6.56 -13.55 1.74
C GLY A 185 7.92 -12.88 1.84
N VAL A 186 8.41 -12.39 0.71
CA VAL A 186 9.76 -11.85 0.56
C VAL A 186 9.71 -10.45 -0.03
N MET A 187 10.48 -9.54 0.56
CA MET A 187 10.89 -8.28 -0.04
C MET A 187 12.39 -8.36 -0.29
N ALA A 188 12.83 -8.03 -1.50
CA ALA A 188 14.23 -7.90 -1.84
C ALA A 188 14.55 -6.43 -2.14
N ILE A 189 15.63 -5.91 -1.54
CA ILE A 189 16.15 -4.56 -1.77
C ILE A 189 17.40 -4.70 -2.65
N GLY A 190 17.45 -3.96 -3.75
CA GLY A 190 18.55 -3.99 -4.71
C GLY A 190 18.42 -5.07 -5.78
N GLY A 191 17.27 -5.74 -5.90
CA GLY A 191 17.11 -6.80 -6.90
C GLY A 191 15.79 -7.55 -6.85
N ILE A 192 15.81 -8.75 -7.41
CA ILE A 192 14.69 -9.68 -7.47
C ILE A 192 15.03 -10.88 -6.56
N PRO A 193 14.09 -11.35 -5.72
CA PRO A 193 14.34 -12.49 -4.84
C PRO A 193 14.46 -13.79 -5.64
N ASP A 194 15.24 -14.71 -5.15
CA ASP A 194 15.34 -16.08 -5.70
C ASP A 194 14.13 -16.91 -5.25
N ILE A 195 13.04 -16.71 -5.95
CA ILE A 195 11.75 -17.39 -5.73
C ILE A 195 11.17 -17.85 -7.06
N PRO A 196 10.37 -18.92 -7.09
CA PRO A 196 9.66 -19.32 -8.29
C PRO A 196 8.61 -18.28 -8.71
N PHE A 197 8.58 -17.96 -10.00
CA PHE A 197 7.53 -17.18 -10.65
C PHE A 197 7.30 -17.69 -12.08
N GLY A 198 6.17 -17.32 -12.67
CA GLY A 198 5.78 -17.76 -14.02
C GLY A 198 6.72 -17.23 -15.09
N PRO A 199 6.79 -17.89 -16.26
CA PRO A 199 7.69 -17.52 -17.35
C PRO A 199 7.31 -16.21 -18.04
N THR A 200 6.10 -15.71 -17.81
CA THR A 200 5.62 -14.47 -18.40
C THR A 200 6.12 -13.29 -17.58
N TRP A 201 7.06 -12.55 -18.18
CA TRP A 201 7.57 -11.32 -17.63
C TRP A 201 7.11 -10.14 -18.47
N ILE A 202 6.64 -9.09 -17.83
CA ILE A 202 6.36 -7.80 -18.48
C ILE A 202 7.00 -6.66 -17.70
N SER A 203 7.31 -5.57 -18.39
CA SER A 203 7.74 -4.33 -17.75
C SER A 203 7.05 -3.15 -18.42
N VAL A 204 6.48 -2.26 -17.60
CA VAL A 204 5.74 -1.07 -18.04
C VAL A 204 6.29 0.19 -17.37
N PRO A 205 6.22 1.36 -18.02
CA PRO A 205 6.65 2.60 -17.39
C PRO A 205 5.75 2.96 -16.21
N ILE A 206 6.32 3.61 -15.19
CA ILE A 206 5.59 4.30 -14.14
C ILE A 206 5.09 5.62 -14.72
N VAL A 207 3.85 5.99 -14.44
CA VAL A 207 3.23 7.22 -14.92
C VAL A 207 3.75 8.41 -14.08
N PRO A 208 4.45 9.38 -14.69
CA PRO A 208 4.93 10.56 -13.97
C PRO A 208 3.79 11.53 -13.67
N VAL A 209 3.95 12.33 -12.61
CA VAL A 209 3.02 13.42 -12.29
C VAL A 209 3.40 14.73 -12.97
N GLY A 210 4.66 14.89 -13.35
CA GLY A 210 5.14 16.10 -14.01
C GLY A 210 6.65 16.11 -14.26
N ILE A 211 7.15 17.29 -14.56
CA ILE A 211 8.58 17.59 -14.68
C ILE A 211 8.87 18.73 -13.72
N ASN A 212 9.88 18.58 -12.88
CA ASN A 212 10.33 19.62 -11.97
C ASN A 212 10.84 20.83 -12.77
N GLY A 213 10.19 21.96 -12.61
CA GLY A 213 10.52 23.17 -13.38
C GLY A 213 11.90 23.76 -13.09
N THR A 214 12.56 23.35 -11.99
CA THR A 214 13.88 23.82 -11.60
C THR A 214 14.99 22.87 -12.00
N SER A 215 14.82 21.56 -11.73
CA SER A 215 15.83 20.53 -12.02
C SER A 215 15.66 19.85 -13.39
N ASN A 216 14.53 20.05 -14.05
CA ASN A 216 14.15 19.37 -15.28
C ASN A 216 14.01 17.85 -15.14
N GLU A 217 13.90 17.34 -13.91
CA GLU A 217 13.74 15.91 -13.61
C GLU A 217 12.27 15.50 -13.70
N ILE A 218 12.04 14.26 -14.13
CA ILE A 218 10.70 13.65 -14.11
C ILE A 218 10.31 13.41 -12.65
N GLU A 219 9.12 13.89 -12.27
CA GLU A 219 8.58 13.68 -10.93
C GLU A 219 7.56 12.55 -10.93
N TYR A 220 7.73 11.62 -10.00
CA TYR A 220 6.79 10.56 -9.67
C TYR A 220 6.20 10.81 -8.29
N GLN A 221 5.02 10.24 -8.05
CA GLN A 221 4.32 10.32 -6.76
C GLN A 221 4.04 8.93 -6.22
N PHE A 222 3.30 8.14 -6.97
CA PHE A 222 3.00 6.75 -6.69
C PHE A 222 3.60 5.83 -7.75
N TYR A 223 3.64 4.55 -7.46
CA TYR A 223 3.93 3.52 -8.45
C TYR A 223 2.69 3.27 -9.31
N THR A 224 2.34 4.26 -10.09
CA THR A 224 1.17 4.24 -10.97
C THR A 224 1.53 3.64 -12.31
N ILE A 225 0.74 2.68 -12.77
CA ILE A 225 0.89 2.05 -14.09
C ILE A 225 -0.38 2.23 -14.91
N VAL A 226 -0.25 2.11 -16.23
CA VAL A 226 -1.40 1.99 -17.12
C VAL A 226 -1.78 0.52 -17.23
N THR A 227 -3.02 0.19 -16.86
CA THR A 227 -3.61 -1.13 -17.10
C THR A 227 -4.43 -1.11 -18.39
N ASP A 228 -4.55 -2.26 -19.07
CA ASP A 228 -5.40 -2.40 -20.28
C ASP A 228 -6.88 -2.64 -19.90
N GLY A 229 -7.16 -2.90 -18.63
CA GLY A 229 -8.49 -3.18 -18.08
C GLY A 229 -8.48 -4.38 -17.15
N PHE A 230 -9.66 -4.89 -16.88
CA PHE A 230 -9.89 -6.00 -15.96
C PHE A 230 -10.63 -7.13 -16.64
N SER A 231 -10.47 -8.35 -16.13
CA SER A 231 -11.18 -9.54 -16.58
C SER A 231 -11.94 -10.17 -15.43
N LEU A 232 -13.11 -10.71 -15.71
CA LEU A 232 -13.98 -11.38 -14.73
C LEU A 232 -14.59 -12.62 -15.36
N SER A 233 -14.62 -13.73 -14.62
CA SER A 233 -15.39 -14.91 -14.97
C SER A 233 -15.98 -15.52 -13.70
N ALA A 234 -17.26 -15.86 -13.74
CA ALA A 234 -17.91 -16.68 -12.72
C ALA A 234 -17.44 -18.14 -12.75
N ASP A 235 -16.87 -18.61 -13.89
CA ASP A 235 -16.24 -19.91 -14.00
C ASP A 235 -14.73 -19.80 -13.68
N PRO A 236 -14.26 -20.39 -12.57
CA PRO A 236 -12.85 -20.33 -12.21
C PRO A 236 -11.90 -21.00 -13.20
N SER A 237 -12.43 -21.78 -14.15
CA SER A 237 -11.66 -22.44 -15.23
C SER A 237 -11.67 -21.69 -16.56
N ALA A 238 -12.47 -20.60 -16.70
CA ALA A 238 -12.67 -19.92 -17.97
C ALA A 238 -11.48 -19.01 -18.35
N GLN A 239 -11.14 -19.01 -19.64
CA GLN A 239 -10.30 -17.96 -20.23
C GLN A 239 -11.15 -16.70 -20.47
N PHE A 240 -10.66 -15.57 -20.01
CA PHE A 240 -11.41 -14.34 -19.76
C PHE A 240 -11.96 -13.59 -20.98
N ALA A 241 -13.17 -13.03 -20.78
CA ALA A 241 -13.60 -11.89 -21.59
C ALA A 241 -13.13 -10.58 -20.88
N PRO A 242 -12.50 -9.62 -21.60
CA PRO A 242 -12.17 -8.33 -21.02
C PRO A 242 -13.46 -7.62 -20.57
N ILE A 243 -13.50 -7.16 -19.32
CA ILE A 243 -14.55 -6.23 -18.90
C ILE A 243 -14.19 -4.89 -19.54
N ALA A 244 -14.93 -4.50 -20.59
CA ALA A 244 -14.89 -3.12 -21.05
C ALA A 244 -15.23 -2.22 -19.87
N ALA A 245 -14.40 -1.21 -19.58
CA ALA A 245 -14.75 -0.19 -18.62
C ALA A 245 -16.15 0.30 -18.95
N ALA A 246 -17.13 -0.01 -18.10
CA ALA A 246 -18.52 0.24 -18.38
C ALA A 246 -18.65 1.72 -18.73
N LYS A 247 -19.36 2.04 -19.81
CA LYS A 247 -19.68 3.42 -20.20
C LYS A 247 -20.32 4.08 -18.97
N LEU A 248 -19.51 4.85 -18.24
CA LEU A 248 -19.99 5.61 -17.10
C LEU A 248 -21.08 6.54 -17.59
N ASN A 249 -22.30 6.29 -17.11
CA ASN A 249 -23.38 7.23 -17.29
C ASN A 249 -23.01 8.47 -16.47
N PRO A 250 -22.82 9.65 -17.06
CA PRO A 250 -22.23 10.79 -16.35
C PRO A 250 -23.27 11.39 -15.40
N ARG A 251 -23.44 10.82 -14.22
CA ARG A 251 -24.07 11.51 -13.10
C ARG A 251 -23.02 12.32 -12.35
N LYS A 252 -22.81 13.55 -12.88
CA LYS A 252 -22.42 14.79 -12.18
C LYS A 252 -21.50 14.65 -10.95
N THR A 253 -20.29 14.11 -11.11
CA THR A 253 -19.17 14.45 -10.25
C THR A 253 -17.91 14.45 -11.12
N PRO A 254 -17.07 15.51 -11.11
CA PRO A 254 -15.89 15.53 -11.94
C PRO A 254 -14.85 14.56 -11.38
N LEU A 255 -14.61 13.46 -12.07
CA LEU A 255 -13.49 12.58 -11.84
C LEU A 255 -12.18 13.35 -12.10
N LYS A 256 -11.49 13.73 -11.06
CA LYS A 256 -10.13 14.29 -11.14
C LYS A 256 -9.11 13.15 -11.14
N GLY A 257 -8.93 12.52 -12.27
CA GLY A 257 -7.83 11.64 -12.60
C GLY A 257 -7.58 11.72 -14.10
N PRO A 258 -6.37 11.46 -14.60
CA PRO A 258 -6.09 11.51 -16.02
C PRO A 258 -6.74 10.32 -16.73
N VAL A 259 -8.03 10.46 -17.03
CA VAL A 259 -8.67 9.65 -18.06
C VAL A 259 -8.09 10.11 -19.40
N ASP A 260 -7.59 9.21 -20.21
CA ASP A 260 -7.20 9.56 -21.58
C ASP A 260 -8.42 10.08 -22.34
N ARG A 261 -8.58 11.42 -22.34
CA ARG A 261 -9.69 12.12 -22.99
C ARG A 261 -9.67 11.99 -24.51
N LYS A 262 -8.61 11.42 -25.09
CA LYS A 262 -8.45 11.27 -26.53
C LYS A 262 -9.12 9.99 -27.07
N ASN A 263 -9.41 9.01 -26.21
CA ASN A 263 -10.09 7.79 -26.60
C ASN A 263 -11.19 7.39 -25.62
N PRO A 264 -12.44 7.86 -25.81
CA PRO A 264 -13.57 7.54 -24.92
C PRO A 264 -13.98 6.06 -24.92
N ASN A 265 -13.40 5.23 -25.76
CA ASN A 265 -13.58 3.78 -25.80
C ASN A 265 -12.39 3.04 -25.16
N SER A 266 -11.42 3.74 -24.58
CA SER A 266 -10.30 3.13 -23.90
C SER A 266 -10.76 2.41 -22.63
N THR A 267 -10.34 1.16 -22.47
CA THR A 267 -10.48 0.39 -21.23
C THR A 267 -9.33 0.65 -20.27
N THR A 268 -8.32 1.42 -20.71
CA THR A 268 -7.11 1.69 -19.94
C THR A 268 -7.38 2.62 -18.78
N VAL A 269 -6.83 2.28 -17.62
CA VAL A 269 -6.88 3.11 -16.41
C VAL A 269 -5.51 3.18 -15.76
N ASN A 270 -5.24 4.31 -15.10
CA ASN A 270 -4.07 4.45 -14.27
C ASN A 270 -4.37 3.84 -12.89
N ALA A 271 -3.61 2.84 -12.49
CA ALA A 271 -3.76 2.17 -11.20
C ALA A 271 -2.46 2.24 -10.40
N ILE A 272 -2.57 2.50 -9.11
CA ILE A 272 -1.47 2.50 -8.15
C ILE A 272 -1.24 1.06 -7.69
N VAL A 273 0.01 0.62 -7.65
CA VAL A 273 0.40 -0.66 -7.02
C VAL A 273 0.84 -0.38 -5.60
N ASP A 274 0.05 -0.83 -4.63
CA ASP A 274 0.12 -0.35 -3.25
C ASP A 274 0.04 -1.48 -2.23
N SER A 275 1.16 -1.74 -1.54
CA SER A 275 1.26 -2.74 -0.47
C SER A 275 0.80 -2.24 0.92
N GLY A 276 0.43 -0.97 1.03
CA GLY A 276 -0.23 -0.40 2.20
C GLY A 276 -1.76 -0.53 2.13
N THR A 277 -2.29 -0.98 0.98
CA THR A 277 -3.72 -1.18 0.75
C THR A 277 -4.03 -2.67 0.61
N THR A 278 -4.91 -3.21 1.45
CA THR A 278 -5.31 -4.62 1.39
C THR A 278 -6.10 -4.94 0.13
N LEU A 279 -7.08 -4.09 -0.22
CA LEU A 279 -8.11 -4.36 -1.23
C LEU A 279 -7.71 -3.85 -2.62
N VAL A 280 -8.38 -4.36 -3.63
CA VAL A 280 -8.33 -3.77 -4.97
C VAL A 280 -9.46 -2.75 -5.09
N TYR A 281 -9.14 -1.50 -5.41
CA TYR A 281 -10.12 -0.44 -5.63
C TYR A 281 -10.27 -0.13 -7.13
N VAL A 282 -11.50 -0.30 -7.61
CA VAL A 282 -11.90 -0.09 -9.01
C VAL A 282 -13.16 0.78 -9.08
N SER A 283 -13.70 1.05 -10.27
CA SER A 283 -14.99 1.76 -10.33
C SER A 283 -16.11 0.94 -9.67
N ASP A 284 -17.11 1.63 -9.08
CA ASP A 284 -18.25 0.98 -8.43
C ASP A 284 -18.97 -0.01 -9.35
N SER A 285 -19.02 0.26 -10.66
CA SER A 285 -19.63 -0.64 -11.64
C SER A 285 -18.86 -1.95 -11.82
N ILE A 286 -17.52 -1.94 -11.73
CA ILE A 286 -16.69 -3.15 -11.78
C ILE A 286 -16.79 -3.90 -10.46
N ALA A 287 -16.69 -3.21 -9.33
CA ALA A 287 -16.82 -3.80 -8.01
C ALA A 287 -18.16 -4.52 -7.84
N LEU A 288 -19.26 -3.89 -8.29
CA LEU A 288 -20.60 -4.51 -8.30
C LEU A 288 -20.64 -5.79 -9.13
N GLN A 289 -20.06 -5.77 -10.34
CA GLN A 289 -20.00 -6.96 -11.19
C GLN A 289 -19.20 -8.09 -10.54
N VAL A 290 -18.08 -7.76 -9.89
CA VAL A 290 -17.29 -8.75 -9.15
C VAL A 290 -18.08 -9.33 -7.99
N ALA A 291 -18.72 -8.49 -7.17
CA ALA A 291 -19.54 -8.94 -6.04
C ALA A 291 -20.71 -9.85 -6.51
N GLN A 292 -21.37 -9.47 -7.60
CA GLN A 292 -22.46 -10.25 -8.19
C GLN A 292 -22.01 -11.58 -8.84
N ALA A 293 -20.74 -11.72 -9.15
CA ALA A 293 -20.18 -12.94 -9.74
C ALA A 293 -19.80 -14.01 -8.69
N PHE A 294 -19.86 -13.70 -7.40
CA PHE A 294 -19.76 -14.71 -6.34
C PHE A 294 -20.99 -15.62 -6.36
N ASP A 295 -20.84 -16.85 -5.89
CA ASP A 295 -21.97 -17.81 -5.73
C ASP A 295 -22.05 -18.30 -4.27
N PRO A 296 -23.07 -17.87 -3.47
CA PRO A 296 -24.11 -16.89 -3.78
C PRO A 296 -23.61 -15.46 -4.00
N PRO A 297 -24.33 -14.63 -4.78
CA PRO A 297 -23.92 -13.27 -5.10
C PRO A 297 -23.82 -12.35 -3.88
N GLY A 298 -22.87 -11.40 -3.93
CA GLY A 298 -22.76 -10.31 -2.99
C GLY A 298 -23.62 -9.09 -3.34
N TYR A 299 -23.60 -8.12 -2.48
CA TYR A 299 -24.38 -6.88 -2.58
C TYR A 299 -23.58 -5.68 -2.02
N PHE A 300 -24.00 -4.47 -2.35
CA PHE A 300 -23.47 -3.26 -1.72
C PHE A 300 -24.22 -2.99 -0.42
N ASN A 301 -23.50 -2.85 0.68
CA ASN A 301 -24.05 -2.47 1.97
C ASN A 301 -23.86 -0.96 2.19
N GLU A 302 -24.95 -0.21 2.23
CA GLU A 302 -24.95 1.25 2.38
C GLU A 302 -24.41 1.71 3.75
N GLU A 303 -24.56 0.89 4.80
CA GLU A 303 -24.11 1.22 6.16
C GLU A 303 -22.59 1.15 6.28
N THR A 304 -21.96 0.18 5.62
CA THR A 304 -20.52 -0.02 5.66
C THR A 304 -19.80 0.63 4.46
N GLY A 305 -20.54 0.96 3.41
CA GLY A 305 -19.97 1.45 2.14
C GLY A 305 -19.18 0.40 1.36
N LEU A 306 -19.35 -0.90 1.69
CA LEU A 306 -18.59 -1.99 1.11
C LEU A 306 -19.48 -2.97 0.33
N TYR A 307 -18.86 -3.63 -0.65
CA TYR A 307 -19.45 -4.80 -1.29
C TYR A 307 -19.24 -6.02 -0.40
N GLU A 308 -20.30 -6.49 0.23
CA GLU A 308 -20.33 -7.67 1.09
C GLU A 308 -20.71 -8.92 0.31
N VAL A 309 -20.17 -10.05 0.73
CA VAL A 309 -20.41 -11.36 0.12
C VAL A 309 -20.67 -12.40 1.23
N PRO A 310 -21.48 -13.43 0.99
CA PRO A 310 -21.63 -14.51 1.97
C PRO A 310 -20.29 -15.17 2.25
N CYS A 311 -19.95 -15.43 3.52
CA CYS A 311 -18.66 -16.00 3.91
C CYS A 311 -18.40 -17.41 3.33
N GLY A 312 -19.45 -18.12 2.92
CA GLY A 312 -19.33 -19.41 2.24
C GLY A 312 -19.48 -19.34 0.71
N ALA A 313 -19.48 -18.12 0.14
CA ALA A 313 -19.63 -17.97 -1.30
C ALA A 313 -18.37 -18.45 -2.05
N THR A 314 -18.57 -19.02 -3.23
CA THR A 314 -17.49 -19.34 -4.16
C THR A 314 -17.06 -18.06 -4.90
N PRO A 315 -15.80 -17.63 -4.78
CA PRO A 315 -15.33 -16.43 -5.46
C PRO A 315 -15.23 -16.63 -6.98
N PRO A 316 -15.45 -15.55 -7.77
CA PRO A 316 -15.16 -15.57 -9.19
C PRO A 316 -13.66 -15.53 -9.46
N THR A 317 -13.26 -15.67 -10.72
CA THR A 317 -11.90 -15.31 -11.14
C THR A 317 -11.87 -13.86 -11.59
N PHE A 318 -10.96 -13.09 -11.02
CA PHE A 318 -10.71 -11.69 -11.33
C PHE A 318 -9.26 -11.50 -11.76
N GLY A 319 -9.00 -10.72 -12.80
CA GLY A 319 -7.66 -10.46 -13.31
C GLY A 319 -7.46 -9.02 -13.77
N VAL A 320 -6.21 -8.58 -13.69
CA VAL A 320 -5.75 -7.27 -14.18
C VAL A 320 -4.96 -7.49 -15.46
N SER A 321 -5.34 -6.80 -16.53
CA SER A 321 -4.63 -6.85 -17.81
C SER A 321 -3.59 -5.73 -17.89
N ILE A 322 -2.34 -6.08 -18.14
CA ILE A 322 -1.20 -5.16 -18.22
C ILE A 322 -0.36 -5.55 -19.44
N ALA A 323 -0.14 -4.63 -20.39
CA ALA A 323 0.62 -4.86 -21.62
C ALA A 323 0.20 -6.14 -22.36
N GLY A 324 -1.12 -6.36 -22.49
CA GLY A 324 -1.71 -7.51 -23.17
C GLY A 324 -1.60 -8.85 -22.43
N LYS A 325 -1.20 -8.85 -21.15
CA LYS A 325 -1.15 -10.04 -20.29
C LYS A 325 -2.09 -9.88 -19.11
N VAL A 326 -2.79 -10.95 -18.76
CA VAL A 326 -3.70 -10.99 -17.63
C VAL A 326 -2.99 -11.63 -16.43
N PHE A 327 -3.04 -10.96 -15.30
CA PHE A 327 -2.56 -11.43 -13.99
C PHE A 327 -3.76 -11.60 -13.08
N ASN A 328 -4.11 -12.85 -12.80
CA ASN A 328 -5.28 -13.18 -11.99
C ASN A 328 -4.94 -13.08 -10.52
N ALA A 329 -5.85 -12.49 -9.73
CA ALA A 329 -5.87 -12.69 -8.29
C ALA A 329 -6.29 -14.14 -7.99
N ASN A 330 -5.76 -14.73 -6.92
CA ASN A 330 -6.28 -16.01 -6.44
C ASN A 330 -7.73 -15.83 -5.97
N PRO A 331 -8.68 -16.65 -6.42
CA PRO A 331 -10.05 -16.59 -5.96
C PRO A 331 -10.19 -16.58 -4.44
N ASP A 332 -9.42 -17.36 -3.71
CA ASP A 332 -9.45 -17.38 -2.24
C ASP A 332 -9.09 -16.04 -1.60
N ASP A 333 -8.27 -15.21 -2.26
CA ASP A 333 -7.92 -13.87 -1.79
C ASP A 333 -9.01 -12.85 -2.07
N LEU A 334 -10.02 -13.18 -2.88
CA LEU A 334 -11.15 -12.31 -3.18
C LEU A 334 -12.24 -12.34 -2.10
N LEU A 335 -12.15 -13.25 -1.13
CA LEU A 335 -13.09 -13.35 -0.02
C LEU A 335 -12.36 -13.07 1.29
N LEU A 336 -12.60 -11.92 1.89
CA LEU A 336 -11.96 -11.50 3.12
C LEU A 336 -12.97 -11.41 4.25
N GLN A 337 -12.51 -11.71 5.48
CA GLN A 337 -13.31 -11.53 6.67
C GLN A 337 -13.33 -10.06 7.07
N GLY A 338 -14.50 -9.45 7.07
CA GLY A 338 -14.74 -8.05 7.43
C GLY A 338 -15.32 -7.85 8.83
N GLY A 339 -15.37 -8.93 9.63
CA GLY A 339 -15.92 -8.95 11.00
C GLY A 339 -16.35 -10.36 11.40
N PRO A 340 -16.88 -10.56 12.62
CA PRO A 340 -17.36 -11.86 13.11
C PRO A 340 -18.32 -12.46 12.17
N ASP A 341 -18.93 -12.81 11.48
CA ASP A 341 -19.98 -13.31 10.57
C ASP A 341 -20.15 -12.45 9.30
N ARG A 342 -19.17 -11.58 8.99
CA ARG A 342 -19.23 -10.71 7.83
C ARG A 342 -18.03 -10.90 6.93
N CYS A 343 -18.28 -11.10 5.64
CA CYS A 343 -17.23 -11.18 4.63
C CYS A 343 -17.43 -10.13 3.55
N VAL A 344 -16.32 -9.64 3.01
CA VAL A 344 -16.30 -8.61 1.97
C VAL A 344 -15.57 -9.09 0.73
N SER A 345 -15.96 -8.55 -0.42
CA SER A 345 -15.24 -8.77 -1.66
C SER A 345 -13.85 -8.14 -1.58
N GLY A 346 -12.83 -8.84 -2.05
CA GLY A 346 -11.47 -8.30 -2.21
C GLY A 346 -11.35 -7.18 -3.25
N VAL A 347 -12.44 -6.95 -4.01
CA VAL A 347 -12.54 -5.88 -5.01
C VAL A 347 -13.65 -4.94 -4.60
N GLN A 348 -13.33 -3.69 -4.33
CA GLN A 348 -14.21 -2.67 -3.80
C GLN A 348 -14.36 -1.48 -4.73
N GLY A 349 -15.45 -0.73 -4.55
CA GLY A 349 -15.72 0.51 -5.26
C GLY A 349 -14.82 1.65 -4.79
N ASN A 350 -14.43 2.48 -5.74
CA ASN A 350 -13.51 3.57 -5.53
C ASN A 350 -14.28 4.89 -5.34
N HIS A 351 -14.71 5.18 -4.15
CA HIS A 351 -15.44 6.42 -3.85
C HIS A 351 -14.59 7.69 -4.03
N ASN A 352 -13.25 7.56 -4.09
CA ASN A 352 -12.31 8.69 -4.18
C ASN A 352 -11.67 8.86 -5.57
N GLY A 353 -12.07 8.05 -6.54
CA GLY A 353 -11.55 8.09 -7.91
C GLY A 353 -10.14 7.50 -8.10
N LEU A 354 -9.48 7.00 -7.05
CA LEU A 354 -8.19 6.30 -7.16
C LEU A 354 -8.40 4.83 -7.51
N TRP A 355 -7.65 4.33 -8.47
CA TRP A 355 -7.57 2.92 -8.78
C TRP A 355 -6.35 2.35 -8.07
N ILE A 356 -6.55 1.32 -7.26
CA ILE A 356 -5.49 0.73 -6.45
C ILE A 356 -5.47 -0.78 -6.65
N LEU A 357 -4.30 -1.31 -6.92
CA LEU A 357 -4.00 -2.74 -6.94
C LEU A 357 -3.28 -3.07 -5.64
N GLY A 358 -4.06 -3.45 -4.62
CA GLY A 358 -3.57 -3.77 -3.29
C GLY A 358 -3.17 -5.22 -3.13
N ASP A 359 -2.97 -5.64 -1.87
CA ASP A 359 -2.42 -6.94 -1.51
C ASP A 359 -3.20 -8.13 -2.05
N VAL A 360 -4.52 -8.02 -2.14
CA VAL A 360 -5.39 -9.05 -2.74
C VAL A 360 -4.88 -9.46 -4.12
N TRP A 361 -4.46 -8.52 -4.95
CA TRP A 361 -3.89 -8.80 -6.26
C TRP A 361 -2.38 -9.04 -6.20
N MET A 362 -1.64 -8.26 -5.39
CA MET A 362 -0.18 -8.34 -5.28
C MET A 362 0.30 -9.70 -4.78
N LYS A 363 -0.48 -10.42 -3.96
CA LYS A 363 -0.18 -11.78 -3.54
C LYS A 363 -0.02 -12.76 -4.71
N SER A 364 -0.64 -12.48 -5.84
CA SER A 364 -0.61 -13.32 -7.04
C SER A 364 0.51 -12.99 -8.01
N VAL A 365 1.29 -11.93 -7.74
CA VAL A 365 2.26 -11.36 -8.68
C VAL A 365 3.58 -11.07 -7.96
N LEU A 366 4.69 -11.35 -8.63
CA LEU A 366 5.97 -10.74 -8.26
C LEU A 366 5.95 -9.31 -8.81
N CYS A 367 5.98 -8.32 -7.93
CA CYS A 367 6.05 -6.91 -8.28
C CYS A 367 7.49 -6.41 -8.14
N VAL A 368 8.04 -5.83 -9.18
CA VAL A 368 9.38 -5.23 -9.19
C VAL A 368 9.26 -3.74 -9.45
N PHE A 369 9.77 -2.96 -8.53
CA PHE A 369 9.74 -1.51 -8.52
C PHE A 369 11.13 -1.00 -8.93
N ASP A 370 11.34 -0.80 -10.21
CA ASP A 370 12.60 -0.29 -10.77
C ASP A 370 12.55 1.24 -10.81
N VAL A 371 12.93 1.83 -9.67
CA VAL A 371 12.93 3.30 -9.49
C VAL A 371 13.96 3.94 -10.40
N GLY A 372 15.11 3.29 -10.60
CA GLY A 372 16.18 3.78 -11.45
C GLY A 372 15.78 3.89 -12.93
N ALA A 373 15.03 2.92 -13.43
CA ALA A 373 14.52 2.93 -14.80
C ALA A 373 13.14 3.62 -14.95
N GLY A 374 12.48 4.00 -13.84
CA GLY A 374 11.12 4.54 -13.85
C GLY A 374 10.10 3.51 -14.39
N ARG A 375 10.24 2.26 -14.02
CA ARG A 375 9.42 1.15 -14.55
C ARG A 375 8.98 0.20 -13.44
N MET A 376 7.88 -0.48 -13.67
CA MET A 376 7.49 -1.65 -12.90
C MET A 376 7.60 -2.92 -13.73
N GLY A 377 8.04 -4.01 -13.09
CA GLY A 377 8.07 -5.35 -13.65
C GLY A 377 7.05 -6.25 -12.96
N PHE A 378 6.44 -7.17 -13.73
CA PHE A 378 5.46 -8.12 -13.21
C PHE A 378 5.69 -9.51 -13.78
N ALA A 379 5.57 -10.51 -12.88
CA ALA A 379 5.47 -11.92 -13.26
C ALA A 379 4.41 -12.60 -12.42
N GLY A 380 3.58 -13.44 -13.02
CA GLY A 380 2.57 -14.21 -12.30
C GLY A 380 3.21 -15.23 -11.36
N ARG A 381 2.59 -15.48 -10.22
CA ARG A 381 2.99 -16.51 -9.27
C ARG A 381 1.91 -17.57 -9.19
N GLN A 382 2.32 -18.84 -9.20
CA GLN A 382 1.37 -19.96 -9.22
C GLN A 382 1.00 -20.49 -7.84
N TYR A 383 1.72 -20.09 -6.77
CA TYR A 383 1.66 -20.78 -5.49
C TYR A 383 1.42 -19.85 -4.31
N TYR A 384 0.47 -20.23 -3.51
CA TYR A 384 0.02 -19.55 -2.31
C TYR A 384 0.40 -20.25 -1.02
N GLY A 385 0.83 -21.47 -1.10
CA GLY A 385 1.32 -22.24 0.02
C GLY A 385 2.80 -22.52 -0.17
N PHE A 386 3.66 -21.51 0.03
CA PHE A 386 5.05 -21.82 0.21
C PHE A 386 5.26 -22.37 1.61
N THR A 387 5.40 -23.69 1.71
CA THR A 387 6.34 -24.21 2.67
C THR A 387 7.72 -23.83 2.15
N TRP A 388 8.28 -22.74 2.64
CA TRP A 388 9.72 -22.57 2.60
C TRP A 388 10.26 -23.65 3.53
N ASP A 389 10.60 -24.79 2.99
CA ASP A 389 11.42 -25.74 3.69
C ASP A 389 12.79 -25.09 3.84
N GLU A 390 13.04 -24.64 5.10
CA GLU A 390 14.29 -24.26 5.76
C GLU A 390 15.31 -23.37 5.03
#